data_78b9be8996bf95abca99c2ceea18c4da
#
_entry.id   78b9be8996bf95abca99c2ceea18c4da
#
_cell.length_a   1.000
_cell.length_b   1.000
_cell.length_c   1.000
_cell.angle_alpha   90.00
_cell.angle_beta   90.00
_cell.angle_gamma   90.00
#
_symmetry.space_group_name_H-M   'P 1'
#
loop_
_entity.id
_entity.type
_entity.pdbx_description
1 polymer ?
#
loop_
_entity_poly.entity_id
_entity_poly.type
_entity_poly.pdbx_seq_one_letter_code
_entity_poly.pdbx_strand_id
1 'polypeptide(L)'
;MSLLGIIASQNYPRIITITGDVLVVAGGAGGGHSRGAGGGAGGLLAYTSQTLAGTYTVTVGAGGTGGTSAQGGDGANSQFGSLTASTGGGGGGGASSANGRSGGSGGGAASGGSVGTGTSGQGNNGGSAYPSTPPHYSGGGGGATQVGQNGVSGVAGNGGNGSSVYSSWGSATSTGENISGTYWYAGGGGGGRNDPGTASTGGNGGGGNGGGTSNQNGFPGDANTGGGGGAGANDSVATDGGAGGSGIVILKVSGTYTASATTGSPTRTVSGGNTYYVWTGSGSITT
;
A
#
# COMPACT_ATOMS: atom_id res chain seq x y z
N MET A 1 57.23 10.50 41.43
CA MET A 1 56.48 11.05 40.30
C MET A 1 55.41 10.03 39.89
N SER A 2 54.19 10.33 40.22
CA SER A 2 53.04 9.44 39.87
C SER A 2 52.58 9.81 38.47
N LEU A 3 52.63 8.83 37.56
CA LEU A 3 52.10 8.99 36.21
C LEU A 3 50.57 8.80 36.30
N LEU A 4 49.86 9.92 36.35
CA LEU A 4 48.39 9.92 36.27
C LEU A 4 47.99 9.54 34.84
N GLY A 5 47.61 8.30 34.63
CA GLY A 5 47.10 7.81 33.35
C GLY A 5 45.79 8.54 33.02
N ILE A 6 45.82 9.36 31.99
CA ILE A 6 44.61 9.93 31.37
C ILE A 6 43.88 8.74 30.70
N ILE A 7 42.86 8.22 31.35
CA ILE A 7 41.91 7.32 30.70
C ILE A 7 41.10 8.24 29.77
N ALA A 8 41.50 8.30 28.49
CA ALA A 8 40.64 8.84 27.45
C ALA A 8 39.37 8.02 27.47
N SER A 9 38.26 8.55 27.98
CA SER A 9 36.95 7.98 27.80
C SER A 9 36.66 8.00 26.32
N GLN A 10 36.90 6.86 25.66
CA GLN A 10 36.48 6.71 24.29
C GLN A 10 34.95 6.77 24.33
N ASN A 11 34.43 7.85 23.75
CA ASN A 11 32.98 8.03 23.53
C ASN A 11 32.56 7.03 22.41
N TYR A 12 32.55 5.73 22.75
CA TYR A 12 31.89 4.76 21.90
C TYR A 12 30.39 5.09 21.96
N PRO A 13 29.74 5.33 20.81
CA PRO A 13 28.30 5.51 20.82
C PRO A 13 27.69 4.28 21.51
N ARG A 14 27.02 4.52 22.62
CA ARG A 14 26.38 3.44 23.40
C ARG A 14 25.23 2.89 22.59
N ILE A 15 25.43 1.77 21.92
CA ILE A 15 24.34 1.05 21.26
C ILE A 15 23.35 0.65 22.34
N ILE A 16 22.16 1.23 22.27
CA ILE A 16 21.07 0.90 23.19
C ILE A 16 20.24 -0.18 22.52
N THR A 17 20.11 -1.33 23.20
CA THR A 17 19.23 -2.39 22.76
C THR A 17 17.80 -2.04 23.18
N ILE A 18 16.88 -1.99 22.23
CA ILE A 18 15.45 -1.77 22.48
C ILE A 18 14.63 -2.92 21.89
N THR A 19 13.41 -3.09 22.38
CA THR A 19 12.42 -3.97 21.77
C THR A 19 11.30 -3.12 21.15
N GLY A 20 10.93 -3.39 19.92
CA GLY A 20 9.88 -2.66 19.23
C GLY A 20 9.07 -3.53 18.29
N ASP A 21 7.89 -3.06 17.94
CA ASP A 21 7.04 -3.65 16.91
C ASP A 21 7.16 -2.81 15.64
N VAL A 22 7.16 -3.46 14.47
CA VAL A 22 7.30 -2.79 13.18
C VAL A 22 6.13 -3.12 12.27
N LEU A 23 5.47 -2.10 11.71
CA LEU A 23 4.51 -2.23 10.62
C LEU A 23 5.17 -1.79 9.32
N VAL A 24 5.10 -2.63 8.29
CA VAL A 24 5.67 -2.37 6.96
C VAL A 24 4.57 -2.53 5.93
N VAL A 25 4.20 -1.44 5.27
CA VAL A 25 3.23 -1.43 4.16
C VAL A 25 3.95 -1.00 2.89
N ALA A 26 3.88 -1.82 1.85
CA ALA A 26 4.49 -1.51 0.55
C ALA A 26 3.65 -0.52 -0.26
N GLY A 27 4.19 0.00 -1.35
CA GLY A 27 3.43 0.82 -2.29
C GLY A 27 2.33 0.03 -2.99
N GLY A 28 1.14 0.62 -3.13
CA GLY A 28 0.05 0.07 -3.94
C GLY A 28 0.33 0.22 -5.44
N ALA A 29 -0.34 -0.56 -6.26
CA ALA A 29 -0.19 -0.52 -7.72
C ALA A 29 -1.15 0.45 -8.38
N GLY A 30 -0.86 0.86 -9.61
CA GLY A 30 -1.78 1.64 -10.43
C GLY A 30 -2.94 0.83 -10.98
N GLY A 31 -4.07 1.49 -11.22
CA GLY A 31 -5.20 0.94 -11.97
C GLY A 31 -4.93 0.90 -13.46
N GLY A 32 -5.65 0.04 -14.18
CA GLY A 32 -5.52 -0.12 -15.62
C GLY A 32 -6.20 0.99 -16.43
N HIS A 33 -5.72 1.20 -17.67
CA HIS A 33 -6.26 2.14 -18.63
C HIS A 33 -7.59 1.64 -19.21
N SER A 34 -8.50 2.55 -19.51
CA SER A 34 -9.68 2.37 -20.37
C SER A 34 -10.50 1.10 -20.09
N ARG A 35 -11.51 1.18 -19.25
CA ARG A 35 -12.26 0.00 -18.75
C ARG A 35 -11.32 -1.04 -18.10
N GLY A 36 -10.19 -0.58 -17.58
CA GLY A 36 -9.22 -1.43 -16.91
C GLY A 36 -9.72 -1.96 -15.58
N ALA A 37 -8.87 -2.66 -14.89
CA ALA A 37 -9.15 -3.22 -13.57
C ALA A 37 -8.40 -2.45 -12.48
N GLY A 38 -8.86 -2.55 -11.24
CA GLY A 38 -8.23 -1.90 -10.11
C GLY A 38 -6.84 -2.45 -9.79
N GLY A 39 -5.92 -1.58 -9.39
CA GLY A 39 -4.59 -1.94 -8.89
C GLY A 39 -4.68 -2.65 -7.54
N GLY A 40 -3.82 -3.64 -7.30
CA GLY A 40 -3.69 -4.30 -6.00
C GLY A 40 -3.04 -3.40 -4.95
N ALA A 41 -3.41 -3.57 -3.70
CA ALA A 41 -2.74 -2.91 -2.59
C ALA A 41 -1.31 -3.41 -2.41
N GLY A 42 -0.45 -2.58 -1.82
CA GLY A 42 0.83 -3.02 -1.29
C GLY A 42 0.64 -4.08 -0.21
N GLY A 43 1.56 -5.02 -0.12
CA GLY A 43 1.56 -6.00 0.96
C GLY A 43 1.65 -5.32 2.32
N LEU A 44 1.11 -5.96 3.34
CA LEU A 44 1.18 -5.51 4.73
C LEU A 44 1.80 -6.60 5.59
N LEU A 45 2.90 -6.28 6.25
CA LEU A 45 3.58 -7.15 7.21
C LEU A 45 3.76 -6.43 8.54
N ALA A 46 3.63 -7.20 9.62
CA ALA A 46 3.93 -6.70 10.95
C ALA A 46 4.85 -7.68 11.69
N TYR A 47 5.77 -7.11 12.44
CA TYR A 47 6.77 -7.82 13.21
C TYR A 47 6.69 -7.36 14.65
N THR A 48 6.43 -8.28 15.56
CA THR A 48 6.33 -7.99 17.00
C THR A 48 7.63 -8.30 17.71
N SER A 49 7.90 -7.57 18.78
CA SER A 49 9.00 -7.82 19.72
C SER A 49 10.38 -7.96 19.06
N GLN A 50 10.66 -7.10 18.05
CA GLN A 50 11.97 -7.09 17.39
C GLN A 50 13.01 -6.49 18.31
N THR A 51 14.09 -7.22 18.55
CA THR A 51 15.27 -6.70 19.28
C THR A 51 16.11 -5.86 18.33
N LEU A 52 16.24 -4.58 18.63
CA LEU A 52 16.95 -3.61 17.79
C LEU A 52 18.19 -3.10 18.53
N ALA A 53 19.36 -3.28 17.92
CA ALA A 53 20.66 -2.83 18.43
C ALA A 53 21.55 -2.42 17.24
N GLY A 54 21.73 -1.12 17.01
CA GLY A 54 22.49 -0.57 15.89
C GLY A 54 21.65 0.19 14.86
N THR A 55 22.10 0.23 13.61
CA THR A 55 21.48 1.02 12.54
C THR A 55 20.66 0.14 11.61
N TYR A 56 19.43 0.55 11.36
CA TYR A 56 18.46 -0.12 10.47
C TYR A 56 18.08 0.82 9.33
N THR A 57 18.27 0.36 8.10
CA THR A 57 17.77 1.05 6.90
C THR A 57 16.26 0.87 6.82
N VAL A 58 15.56 1.91 6.43
CA VAL A 58 14.13 1.89 6.16
C VAL A 58 13.91 2.21 4.70
N THR A 59 13.27 1.30 3.98
CA THR A 59 12.83 1.50 2.60
C THR A 59 11.32 1.65 2.57
N VAL A 60 10.83 2.74 1.99
CA VAL A 60 9.40 2.97 1.76
C VAL A 60 9.14 2.92 0.26
N GLY A 61 8.29 2.00 -0.16
CA GLY A 61 7.95 1.77 -1.55
C GLY A 61 7.06 2.87 -2.13
N ALA A 62 7.40 3.36 -3.30
CA ALA A 62 6.53 4.25 -4.07
C ALA A 62 5.30 3.50 -4.62
N GLY A 63 4.21 4.22 -4.84
CA GLY A 63 3.07 3.71 -5.58
C GLY A 63 3.40 3.50 -7.06
N GLY A 64 2.74 2.53 -7.69
CA GLY A 64 2.83 2.28 -9.13
C GLY A 64 2.11 3.34 -9.94
N THR A 65 2.57 3.59 -11.16
CA THR A 65 1.92 4.54 -12.08
C THR A 65 0.57 4.02 -12.56
N GLY A 66 -0.41 4.90 -12.76
CA GLY A 66 -1.63 4.55 -13.47
C GLY A 66 -1.36 4.17 -14.92
N GLY A 67 -2.13 3.25 -15.47
CA GLY A 67 -2.03 2.85 -16.86
C GLY A 67 -2.51 3.98 -17.79
N THR A 68 -1.71 4.34 -18.79
CA THR A 68 -2.05 5.36 -19.80
C THR A 68 -2.33 4.74 -21.18
N SER A 69 -2.03 3.48 -21.38
CA SER A 69 -2.29 2.72 -22.64
C SER A 69 -2.51 1.23 -22.40
N ALA A 70 -2.19 0.72 -21.23
CA ALA A 70 -2.22 -0.70 -20.88
C ALA A 70 -2.52 -0.91 -19.38
N GLN A 71 -1.88 -1.92 -18.79
CA GLN A 71 -1.94 -2.20 -17.34
C GLN A 71 -1.40 -1.04 -16.51
N GLY A 72 -1.85 -0.93 -15.26
CA GLY A 72 -1.19 -0.10 -14.26
C GLY A 72 0.22 -0.62 -13.91
N GLY A 73 1.09 0.27 -13.42
CA GLY A 73 2.42 -0.06 -12.90
C GLY A 73 2.33 -0.80 -11.56
N ASP A 74 3.30 -1.68 -11.28
CA ASP A 74 3.39 -2.31 -9.97
C ASP A 74 3.89 -1.30 -8.92
N GLY A 75 3.47 -1.48 -7.66
CA GLY A 75 4.04 -0.76 -6.52
C GLY A 75 5.45 -1.26 -6.19
N ALA A 76 6.20 -0.45 -5.46
CA ALA A 76 7.52 -0.82 -4.98
C ALA A 76 7.46 -1.44 -3.57
N ASN A 77 8.44 -2.28 -3.25
CA ASN A 77 8.56 -2.94 -1.95
C ASN A 77 8.91 -1.95 -0.83
N SER A 78 8.47 -2.25 0.38
CA SER A 78 8.92 -1.60 1.62
C SER A 78 9.65 -2.59 2.52
N GLN A 79 10.62 -2.09 3.32
CA GLN A 79 11.41 -2.96 4.20
C GLN A 79 11.96 -2.19 5.40
N PHE A 80 12.09 -2.88 6.53
CA PHE A 80 12.80 -2.39 7.72
C PHE A 80 14.00 -3.30 8.02
N GLY A 81 15.21 -2.75 7.92
CA GLY A 81 16.45 -3.49 8.15
C GLY A 81 16.54 -4.73 7.27
N SER A 82 16.79 -5.89 7.91
CA SER A 82 16.88 -7.20 7.28
C SER A 82 15.59 -8.03 7.38
N LEU A 83 14.48 -7.45 7.91
CA LEU A 83 13.19 -8.15 7.96
C LEU A 83 12.70 -8.43 6.53
N THR A 84 11.86 -9.44 6.37
CA THR A 84 11.27 -9.76 5.06
C THR A 84 10.58 -8.51 4.49
N ALA A 85 10.87 -8.20 3.23
CA ALA A 85 10.25 -7.07 2.57
C ALA A 85 8.76 -7.31 2.34
N SER A 86 7.96 -6.27 2.56
CA SER A 86 6.60 -6.23 2.09
C SER A 86 6.60 -5.97 0.58
N THR A 87 5.87 -6.80 -0.19
CA THR A 87 5.87 -6.77 -1.65
C THR A 87 4.95 -5.68 -2.16
N GLY A 88 5.36 -4.91 -3.17
CA GLY A 88 4.51 -3.94 -3.86
C GLY A 88 3.25 -4.56 -4.44
N GLY A 89 2.20 -3.78 -4.60
CA GLY A 89 0.95 -4.23 -5.22
C GLY A 89 1.13 -4.58 -6.69
N GLY A 90 0.31 -5.48 -7.23
CA GLY A 90 0.29 -5.86 -8.63
C GLY A 90 -0.63 -4.97 -9.47
N GLY A 91 -0.16 -4.48 -10.63
CA GLY A 91 -0.90 -3.59 -11.53
C GLY A 91 -2.24 -4.15 -12.01
N GLY A 92 -3.25 -3.29 -12.09
CA GLY A 92 -4.56 -3.66 -12.66
C GLY A 92 -4.48 -3.87 -14.17
N GLY A 93 -5.23 -4.84 -14.71
CA GLY A 93 -5.34 -5.11 -16.15
C GLY A 93 -5.88 -3.88 -16.89
N GLY A 94 -5.42 -3.64 -18.13
CA GLY A 94 -5.92 -2.59 -19.00
C GLY A 94 -6.60 -3.15 -20.24
N ALA A 95 -7.28 -2.32 -21.04
CA ALA A 95 -8.02 -2.75 -22.23
C ALA A 95 -7.16 -3.51 -23.25
N SER A 96 -5.89 -3.12 -23.41
CA SER A 96 -4.96 -3.75 -24.36
C SER A 96 -4.14 -4.90 -23.74
N SER A 97 -4.14 -5.03 -22.42
CA SER A 97 -3.43 -6.07 -21.68
C SER A 97 -4.26 -6.41 -20.43
N ALA A 98 -5.18 -7.34 -20.62
CA ALA A 98 -6.29 -7.60 -19.71
C ALA A 98 -5.92 -8.24 -18.35
N ASN A 99 -4.75 -8.88 -18.25
CA ASN A 99 -4.33 -9.59 -17.04
C ASN A 99 -3.98 -8.61 -15.92
N GLY A 100 -4.49 -8.86 -14.74
CA GLY A 100 -3.95 -8.27 -13.50
C GLY A 100 -2.59 -8.88 -13.17
N ARG A 101 -1.67 -8.09 -12.60
CA ARG A 101 -0.36 -8.55 -12.16
C ARG A 101 -0.38 -9.01 -10.71
N SER A 102 0.49 -10.00 -10.39
CA SER A 102 0.67 -10.47 -9.02
C SER A 102 1.52 -9.48 -8.21
N GLY A 103 1.29 -9.41 -6.91
CA GLY A 103 2.02 -8.51 -6.01
C GLY A 103 1.75 -8.83 -4.55
N GLY A 104 1.98 -7.88 -3.65
CA GLY A 104 1.56 -7.98 -2.25
C GLY A 104 0.08 -8.33 -2.17
N SER A 105 -0.77 -7.51 -2.81
CA SER A 105 -2.09 -7.90 -3.29
C SER A 105 -2.12 -7.85 -4.81
N GLY A 106 -2.89 -8.71 -5.43
CA GLY A 106 -2.97 -8.84 -6.90
C GLY A 106 -3.87 -7.79 -7.53
N GLY A 107 -3.52 -7.33 -8.74
CA GLY A 107 -4.38 -6.49 -9.57
C GLY A 107 -5.62 -7.24 -10.08
N GLY A 108 -6.72 -6.53 -10.28
CA GLY A 108 -7.93 -7.06 -10.90
C GLY A 108 -7.70 -7.40 -12.37
N ALA A 109 -8.56 -8.27 -12.93
CA ALA A 109 -8.59 -8.57 -14.36
C ALA A 109 -9.50 -7.61 -15.12
N ALA A 110 -9.07 -7.16 -16.31
CA ALA A 110 -9.94 -6.59 -17.31
C ALA A 110 -10.53 -7.70 -18.18
N SER A 111 -11.47 -7.34 -19.05
CA SER A 111 -12.23 -8.31 -19.86
C SER A 111 -11.33 -9.27 -20.65
N GLY A 112 -11.52 -10.55 -20.44
CA GLY A 112 -10.76 -11.63 -21.08
C GLY A 112 -9.42 -11.95 -20.41
N GLY A 113 -9.06 -11.27 -19.33
CA GLY A 113 -7.80 -11.48 -18.60
C GLY A 113 -7.92 -12.38 -17.37
N SER A 114 -6.77 -12.73 -16.83
CA SER A 114 -6.63 -13.44 -15.55
C SER A 114 -6.40 -12.47 -14.40
N VAL A 115 -6.84 -12.84 -13.21
CA VAL A 115 -6.58 -12.06 -11.99
C VAL A 115 -5.11 -12.16 -11.57
N GLY A 116 -4.59 -11.06 -10.99
CA GLY A 116 -3.32 -11.11 -10.28
C GLY A 116 -3.46 -11.80 -8.93
N THR A 117 -2.44 -12.55 -8.53
CA THR A 117 -2.41 -13.24 -7.24
C THR A 117 -1.76 -12.39 -6.18
N GLY A 118 -2.29 -12.43 -4.96
CA GLY A 118 -1.66 -11.84 -3.79
C GLY A 118 -0.59 -12.76 -3.21
N THR A 119 0.43 -12.17 -2.61
CA THR A 119 1.45 -12.87 -1.83
C THR A 119 0.83 -13.35 -0.53
N SER A 120 0.93 -14.67 -0.25
CA SER A 120 0.41 -15.27 0.98
C SER A 120 0.94 -14.58 2.23
N GLY A 121 0.05 -14.25 3.16
CA GLY A 121 0.36 -13.54 4.40
C GLY A 121 0.59 -12.03 4.25
N GLN A 122 0.49 -11.47 3.03
CA GLN A 122 0.67 -10.05 2.77
C GLN A 122 -0.58 -9.38 2.17
N GLY A 123 -1.37 -10.13 1.39
CA GLY A 123 -2.56 -9.62 0.74
C GLY A 123 -3.30 -10.69 -0.06
N ASN A 124 -4.30 -10.28 -0.81
CA ASN A 124 -5.22 -11.17 -1.50
C ASN A 124 -5.24 -10.95 -3.01
N ASN A 125 -5.87 -11.87 -3.73
CA ASN A 125 -6.02 -11.82 -5.18
C ASN A 125 -6.92 -10.65 -5.62
N GLY A 126 -6.74 -10.20 -6.85
CA GLY A 126 -7.71 -9.32 -7.52
C GLY A 126 -9.01 -10.04 -7.90
N GLY A 127 -10.02 -9.26 -8.28
CA GLY A 127 -11.29 -9.72 -8.81
C GLY A 127 -11.24 -9.99 -10.31
N SER A 128 -12.11 -10.90 -10.80
CA SER A 128 -12.27 -11.18 -12.22
C SER A 128 -13.17 -10.13 -12.91
N ALA A 129 -13.04 -10.01 -14.22
CA ALA A 129 -13.97 -9.24 -15.03
C ALA A 129 -15.26 -10.03 -15.31
N TYR A 130 -16.35 -9.30 -15.56
CA TYR A 130 -17.55 -9.83 -16.23
C TYR A 130 -17.20 -10.23 -17.68
N PRO A 131 -17.89 -11.22 -18.29
CA PRO A 131 -17.49 -11.86 -19.55
C PRO A 131 -17.04 -10.92 -20.69
N SER A 132 -16.32 -11.51 -21.65
CA SER A 132 -15.58 -10.85 -22.72
C SER A 132 -16.41 -10.11 -23.78
N THR A 133 -17.74 -10.19 -23.74
CA THR A 133 -18.64 -9.44 -24.64
C THR A 133 -19.11 -8.14 -23.98
N PRO A 134 -19.21 -7.03 -24.74
CA PRO A 134 -19.76 -5.77 -24.21
C PRO A 134 -21.17 -5.93 -23.63
N PRO A 135 -21.51 -5.19 -22.57
CA PRO A 135 -20.66 -4.21 -21.86
C PRO A 135 -19.65 -4.85 -20.90
N HIS A 136 -18.48 -4.19 -20.74
CA HIS A 136 -17.37 -4.70 -19.92
C HIS A 136 -17.38 -4.09 -18.51
N TYR A 137 -17.27 -4.94 -17.49
CA TYR A 137 -17.15 -4.56 -16.08
C TYR A 137 -15.96 -5.29 -15.47
N SER A 138 -14.90 -4.55 -15.20
CA SER A 138 -13.63 -5.14 -14.76
C SER A 138 -13.61 -5.38 -13.26
N GLY A 139 -12.72 -6.28 -12.80
CA GLY A 139 -12.56 -6.60 -11.39
C GLY A 139 -11.83 -5.51 -10.62
N GLY A 140 -12.06 -5.44 -9.30
CA GLY A 140 -11.30 -4.63 -8.36
C GLY A 140 -9.95 -5.27 -8.01
N GLY A 141 -8.98 -4.48 -7.56
CA GLY A 141 -7.73 -4.97 -7.00
C GLY A 141 -7.92 -5.62 -5.63
N GLY A 142 -7.04 -6.56 -5.25
CA GLY A 142 -7.03 -7.17 -3.92
C GLY A 142 -6.58 -6.18 -2.85
N GLY A 143 -7.08 -6.33 -1.63
CA GLY A 143 -6.63 -5.62 -0.42
C GLY A 143 -5.92 -6.55 0.56
N ALA A 144 -5.42 -6.00 1.66
CA ALA A 144 -4.67 -6.79 2.64
C ALA A 144 -5.52 -7.88 3.32
N THR A 145 -6.82 -7.67 3.51
CA THR A 145 -7.69 -8.63 4.20
C THR A 145 -8.79 -9.23 3.32
N GLN A 146 -9.01 -8.65 2.14
CA GLN A 146 -10.12 -9.05 1.29
C GLN A 146 -9.71 -9.15 -0.18
N VAL A 147 -10.23 -10.16 -0.87
CA VAL A 147 -10.12 -10.32 -2.33
C VAL A 147 -10.83 -9.17 -3.03
N GLY A 148 -10.29 -8.68 -4.13
CA GLY A 148 -10.99 -7.73 -4.99
C GLY A 148 -12.32 -8.30 -5.50
N GLN A 149 -13.38 -7.50 -5.57
CA GLN A 149 -14.68 -7.97 -6.04
C GLN A 149 -14.65 -8.22 -7.56
N ASN A 150 -15.38 -9.22 -7.97
CA ASN A 150 -15.58 -9.49 -9.39
C ASN A 150 -16.48 -8.42 -10.02
N GLY A 151 -16.22 -8.06 -11.26
CA GLY A 151 -17.21 -7.37 -12.08
C GLY A 151 -18.44 -8.26 -12.31
N VAL A 152 -19.62 -7.67 -12.28
CA VAL A 152 -20.91 -8.32 -12.59
C VAL A 152 -21.68 -7.46 -13.58
N SER A 153 -22.79 -7.98 -14.13
CA SER A 153 -23.60 -7.21 -15.09
C SER A 153 -24.04 -5.86 -14.48
N GLY A 154 -23.68 -4.77 -15.13
CA GLY A 154 -24.02 -3.40 -14.71
C GLY A 154 -23.11 -2.79 -13.64
N VAL A 155 -22.15 -3.54 -13.06
CA VAL A 155 -21.33 -3.06 -11.94
C VAL A 155 -19.89 -3.53 -12.07
N ALA A 156 -18.92 -2.62 -12.08
CA ALA A 156 -17.50 -2.96 -11.94
C ALA A 156 -17.19 -3.40 -10.50
N GLY A 157 -16.20 -4.27 -10.34
CA GLY A 157 -15.81 -4.81 -9.02
C GLY A 157 -15.18 -3.75 -8.12
N ASN A 158 -15.60 -3.68 -6.86
CA ASN A 158 -14.95 -2.84 -5.87
C ASN A 158 -13.59 -3.41 -5.45
N GLY A 159 -12.70 -2.54 -4.99
CA GLY A 159 -11.44 -2.95 -4.37
C GLY A 159 -11.68 -3.76 -3.09
N GLY A 160 -10.79 -4.70 -2.82
CA GLY A 160 -10.76 -5.45 -1.56
C GLY A 160 -10.33 -4.56 -0.39
N ASN A 161 -10.93 -4.75 0.78
CA ASN A 161 -10.58 -3.98 1.96
C ASN A 161 -9.16 -4.30 2.46
N GLY A 162 -8.51 -3.28 2.97
CA GLY A 162 -7.27 -3.33 3.71
C GLY A 162 -7.45 -3.83 5.15
N SER A 163 -6.49 -3.51 6.00
CA SER A 163 -6.47 -3.92 7.41
C SER A 163 -6.65 -2.74 8.36
N SER A 164 -7.52 -2.89 9.36
CA SER A 164 -7.69 -1.97 10.49
C SER A 164 -7.07 -2.48 11.79
N VAL A 165 -6.36 -3.61 11.76
CA VAL A 165 -5.71 -4.21 12.96
C VAL A 165 -4.77 -3.21 13.65
N TYR A 166 -4.14 -2.32 12.88
CA TYR A 166 -3.23 -1.28 13.37
C TYR A 166 -3.90 0.10 13.52
N SER A 167 -5.23 0.13 13.67
CA SER A 167 -6.00 1.38 13.81
C SER A 167 -5.53 2.24 15.00
N SER A 168 -5.14 1.62 16.12
CA SER A 168 -4.57 2.35 17.26
C SER A 168 -3.25 3.04 16.93
N TRP A 169 -2.42 2.47 16.04
CA TRP A 169 -1.19 3.10 15.57
C TRP A 169 -1.52 4.27 14.63
N GLY A 170 -2.49 4.06 13.71
CA GLY A 170 -3.00 5.11 12.84
C GLY A 170 -3.56 6.29 13.63
N SER A 171 -4.35 6.03 14.66
CA SER A 171 -4.88 7.06 15.56
C SER A 171 -3.77 7.82 16.29
N ALA A 172 -2.74 7.10 16.80
CA ALA A 172 -1.62 7.71 17.52
C ALA A 172 -0.72 8.58 16.64
N THR A 173 -0.62 8.25 15.34
CA THR A 173 0.30 8.88 14.38
C THR A 173 -0.39 9.71 13.31
N SER A 174 -1.72 9.74 13.28
CA SER A 174 -2.55 10.36 12.22
C SER A 174 -2.21 9.85 10.82
N THR A 175 -2.01 8.51 10.67
CA THR A 175 -1.68 7.84 9.41
C THR A 175 -2.68 6.75 9.06
N GLY A 176 -2.72 6.36 7.77
CA GLY A 176 -3.76 5.47 7.26
C GLY A 176 -5.04 6.24 6.90
N GLU A 177 -5.95 5.59 6.17
CA GLU A 177 -7.27 6.15 5.85
C GLU A 177 -8.17 6.12 7.08
N ASN A 178 -8.65 7.28 7.51
CA ASN A 178 -9.56 7.39 8.66
C ASN A 178 -11.02 7.29 8.21
N ILE A 179 -11.67 6.21 8.58
CA ILE A 179 -13.11 6.01 8.34
C ILE A 179 -13.81 5.98 9.69
N SER A 180 -14.46 7.07 10.06
CA SER A 180 -15.21 7.21 11.32
C SER A 180 -14.40 6.81 12.56
N GLY A 181 -13.13 7.22 12.65
CA GLY A 181 -12.24 6.95 13.76
C GLY A 181 -11.48 5.62 13.68
N THR A 182 -11.77 4.78 12.68
CA THR A 182 -11.02 3.56 12.40
C THR A 182 -10.02 3.83 11.27
N TYR A 183 -8.75 3.54 11.51
CA TYR A 183 -7.66 3.76 10.55
C TYR A 183 -7.34 2.47 9.82
N TRP A 184 -7.26 2.56 8.49
CA TRP A 184 -7.08 1.43 7.58
C TRP A 184 -5.83 1.61 6.71
N TYR A 185 -5.22 0.48 6.29
CA TYR A 185 -4.06 0.44 5.39
C TYR A 185 -4.26 -0.64 4.33
N ALA A 186 -3.66 -0.45 3.17
CA ALA A 186 -3.57 -1.43 2.09
C ALA A 186 -4.94 -1.88 1.52
N GLY A 187 -5.79 -0.93 1.13
CA GLY A 187 -7.02 -1.19 0.36
C GLY A 187 -6.74 -1.29 -1.15
N GLY A 188 -7.43 -2.17 -1.86
CA GLY A 188 -7.32 -2.32 -3.32
C GLY A 188 -8.08 -1.25 -4.10
N GLY A 189 -7.70 -0.97 -5.35
CA GLY A 189 -8.40 -0.03 -6.23
C GLY A 189 -9.68 -0.61 -6.84
N GLY A 190 -10.64 0.25 -7.18
CA GLY A 190 -11.88 -0.12 -7.88
C GLY A 190 -11.67 -0.39 -9.38
N GLY A 191 -12.43 -1.30 -9.96
CA GLY A 191 -12.42 -1.63 -11.39
C GLY A 191 -13.07 -0.57 -12.27
N GLY A 192 -12.77 -0.58 -13.55
CA GLY A 192 -13.35 0.30 -14.56
C GLY A 192 -14.52 -0.35 -15.31
N ARG A 193 -15.26 0.44 -16.06
CA ARG A 193 -16.43 0.04 -16.81
C ARG A 193 -16.51 0.65 -18.20
N ASN A 194 -17.37 0.11 -19.05
CA ASN A 194 -17.57 0.51 -20.46
C ASN A 194 -19.03 0.89 -20.76
N ASP A 195 -19.83 1.35 -19.80
CA ASP A 195 -21.21 1.73 -20.07
C ASP A 195 -21.83 2.49 -18.87
N PRO A 196 -22.93 3.23 -19.03
CA PRO A 196 -23.63 3.82 -17.89
C PRO A 196 -23.91 2.74 -16.83
N GLY A 197 -23.38 2.91 -15.64
CA GLY A 197 -23.52 1.96 -14.54
C GLY A 197 -23.04 2.59 -13.23
N THR A 198 -22.95 1.78 -12.17
CA THR A 198 -22.44 2.23 -10.88
C THR A 198 -20.93 2.26 -10.89
N ALA A 199 -20.31 3.36 -10.45
CA ALA A 199 -18.88 3.45 -10.20
C ALA A 199 -18.47 2.44 -9.13
N SER A 200 -17.33 1.82 -9.32
CA SER A 200 -16.72 0.99 -8.29
C SER A 200 -16.02 1.85 -7.25
N THR A 201 -16.07 1.44 -6.00
CA THR A 201 -15.32 2.06 -4.92
C THR A 201 -13.98 1.36 -4.72
N GLY A 202 -12.98 2.09 -4.28
CA GLY A 202 -11.79 1.51 -3.68
C GLY A 202 -12.13 0.80 -2.38
N GLY A 203 -11.29 -0.13 -1.96
CA GLY A 203 -11.37 -0.76 -0.65
C GLY A 203 -10.88 0.16 0.46
N ASN A 204 -11.44 0.04 1.66
CA ASN A 204 -10.95 0.74 2.84
C ASN A 204 -9.43 0.50 3.04
N GLY A 205 -8.69 1.53 3.34
CA GLY A 205 -7.23 1.49 3.42
C GLY A 205 -6.55 2.25 2.28
N GLY A 206 -7.24 3.26 1.76
CA GLY A 206 -6.74 4.20 0.77
C GLY A 206 -6.85 3.73 -0.67
N GLY A 207 -7.75 2.79 -0.97
CA GLY A 207 -8.01 2.36 -2.34
C GLY A 207 -8.68 3.45 -3.17
N GLY A 208 -8.16 3.74 -4.37
CA GLY A 208 -8.75 4.69 -5.32
C GLY A 208 -10.02 4.15 -5.99
N ASN A 209 -11.05 4.98 -6.16
CA ASN A 209 -12.28 4.61 -6.86
C ASN A 209 -12.02 4.43 -8.37
N GLY A 210 -12.73 3.53 -8.99
CA GLY A 210 -12.79 3.44 -10.47
C GLY A 210 -13.51 4.65 -11.07
N GLY A 211 -13.22 4.97 -12.33
CA GLY A 211 -13.89 6.03 -13.06
C GLY A 211 -15.41 5.82 -13.08
N GLY A 212 -16.15 6.81 -12.62
CA GLY A 212 -17.58 6.69 -12.29
C GLY A 212 -18.54 7.13 -13.36
N THR A 213 -18.18 8.08 -14.16
CA THR A 213 -18.99 8.65 -15.24
C THR A 213 -18.27 8.47 -16.55
N SER A 214 -18.98 8.73 -17.66
CA SER A 214 -18.43 8.69 -19.01
C SER A 214 -17.06 9.37 -19.07
N ASN A 215 -16.03 8.63 -19.52
CA ASN A 215 -14.69 9.15 -19.77
C ASN A 215 -13.98 9.74 -18.55
N GLN A 216 -14.14 9.16 -17.39
CA GLN A 216 -13.46 9.59 -16.17
C GLN A 216 -12.23 8.70 -15.87
N ASN A 217 -11.09 9.37 -15.59
CA ASN A 217 -9.91 8.68 -15.08
C ASN A 217 -10.19 7.98 -13.76
N GLY A 218 -9.46 6.91 -13.50
CA GLY A 218 -9.43 6.30 -12.17
C GLY A 218 -8.83 7.24 -11.14
N PHE A 219 -9.30 7.16 -9.90
CA PHE A 219 -8.76 7.95 -8.80
C PHE A 219 -7.49 7.29 -8.26
N PRO A 220 -6.50 8.09 -7.82
CA PRO A 220 -5.31 7.53 -7.19
C PRO A 220 -5.65 6.87 -5.85
N GLY A 221 -4.83 5.93 -5.43
CA GLY A 221 -4.78 5.46 -4.06
C GLY A 221 -4.16 6.52 -3.15
N ASP A 222 -4.58 6.53 -1.87
CA ASP A 222 -4.10 7.50 -0.88
C ASP A 222 -2.63 7.29 -0.56
N ALA A 223 -1.88 8.37 -0.51
CA ALA A 223 -0.46 8.33 -0.15
C ALA A 223 -0.27 7.80 1.29
N ASN A 224 0.83 7.07 1.53
CA ASN A 224 1.22 6.53 2.83
C ASN A 224 0.21 5.55 3.44
N THR A 225 -0.57 4.88 2.58
CA THR A 225 -1.50 3.81 2.97
C THR A 225 -1.18 2.48 2.29
N GLY A 226 -0.43 2.51 1.18
CA GLY A 226 -0.27 1.35 0.31
C GLY A 226 -1.51 1.03 -0.53
N GLY A 227 -2.45 1.98 -0.68
CA GLY A 227 -3.69 1.78 -1.43
C GLY A 227 -3.47 1.62 -2.93
N GLY A 228 -4.19 0.70 -3.58
CA GLY A 228 -4.19 0.53 -5.04
C GLY A 228 -4.96 1.64 -5.75
N GLY A 229 -4.55 2.05 -6.95
CA GLY A 229 -5.26 3.02 -7.78
C GLY A 229 -6.47 2.42 -8.49
N GLY A 230 -7.52 3.22 -8.68
CA GLY A 230 -8.71 2.83 -9.45
C GLY A 230 -8.47 2.84 -10.95
N ALA A 231 -9.25 2.08 -11.70
CA ALA A 231 -9.14 1.99 -13.16
C ALA A 231 -9.90 3.11 -13.87
N GLY A 232 -9.48 3.44 -15.09
CA GLY A 232 -10.21 4.36 -15.96
C GLY A 232 -11.52 3.75 -16.50
N ALA A 233 -12.55 4.57 -16.66
CA ALA A 233 -13.78 4.23 -17.38
C ALA A 233 -13.61 4.46 -18.90
N ASN A 234 -14.50 3.91 -19.72
CA ASN A 234 -14.53 4.19 -21.17
C ASN A 234 -15.94 4.02 -21.71
N ASP A 235 -16.59 5.14 -22.05
CA ASP A 235 -17.83 5.09 -22.84
C ASP A 235 -17.55 5.46 -24.32
N SER A 236 -16.78 6.47 -24.57
CA SER A 236 -16.44 6.95 -25.92
C SER A 236 -14.99 7.42 -26.05
N VAL A 237 -14.34 7.76 -24.95
CA VAL A 237 -12.94 8.19 -24.88
C VAL A 237 -12.21 7.33 -23.84
N ALA A 238 -11.05 6.82 -24.26
CA ALA A 238 -10.17 6.08 -23.37
C ALA A 238 -9.63 7.00 -22.25
N THR A 239 -9.60 6.50 -21.01
CA THR A 239 -9.18 7.25 -19.84
C THR A 239 -8.13 6.51 -19.02
N ASP A 240 -7.30 7.25 -18.33
CA ASP A 240 -6.17 6.71 -17.59
C ASP A 240 -6.61 6.06 -16.26
N GLY A 241 -5.86 5.08 -15.83
CA GLY A 241 -5.95 4.56 -14.46
C GLY A 241 -5.32 5.53 -13.46
N GLY A 242 -5.78 5.51 -12.22
CA GLY A 242 -5.17 6.22 -11.10
C GLY A 242 -3.86 5.55 -10.67
N ALA A 243 -2.91 6.36 -10.20
CA ALA A 243 -1.68 5.83 -9.58
C ALA A 243 -2.00 5.13 -8.25
N GLY A 244 -1.16 4.19 -7.82
CA GLY A 244 -1.20 3.65 -6.46
C GLY A 244 -0.64 4.62 -5.43
N GLY A 245 -1.04 4.49 -4.18
CA GLY A 245 -0.49 5.24 -3.04
C GLY A 245 0.86 4.68 -2.60
N SER A 246 1.73 5.54 -2.08
CA SER A 246 2.99 5.10 -1.45
C SER A 246 2.74 4.23 -0.22
N GLY A 247 3.73 3.41 0.12
CA GLY A 247 3.77 2.67 1.38
C GLY A 247 4.10 3.53 2.59
N ILE A 248 4.23 2.86 3.74
CA ILE A 248 4.60 3.47 5.01
C ILE A 248 5.33 2.45 5.89
N VAL A 249 6.27 2.90 6.72
CA VAL A 249 6.89 2.08 7.75
C VAL A 249 6.72 2.76 9.10
N ILE A 250 6.25 2.02 10.11
CA ILE A 250 6.04 2.52 11.47
C ILE A 250 6.77 1.61 12.46
N LEU A 251 7.67 2.18 13.25
CA LEU A 251 8.26 1.52 14.42
C LEU A 251 7.57 2.04 15.69
N LYS A 252 7.07 1.11 16.52
CA LYS A 252 6.51 1.39 17.84
C LYS A 252 7.43 0.83 18.92
N VAL A 253 7.81 1.65 19.87
CA VAL A 253 8.63 1.28 21.03
C VAL A 253 7.85 1.64 22.30
N SER A 254 7.82 0.73 23.30
CA SER A 254 7.19 1.02 24.58
C SER A 254 7.92 2.13 25.34
N GLY A 255 7.17 2.98 26.02
CA GLY A 255 7.70 4.12 26.77
C GLY A 255 8.12 5.30 25.91
N THR A 256 8.81 6.25 26.53
CA THR A 256 9.41 7.39 25.84
C THR A 256 10.81 7.02 25.41
N TYR A 257 11.03 6.97 24.10
CA TYR A 257 12.29 6.60 23.49
C TYR A 257 12.76 7.67 22.50
N THR A 258 14.06 7.96 22.48
CA THR A 258 14.68 8.83 21.48
C THR A 258 15.82 8.07 20.82
N ALA A 259 15.77 7.91 19.51
CA ALA A 259 16.81 7.27 18.72
C ALA A 259 18.10 8.09 18.76
N SER A 260 19.26 7.42 18.68
CA SER A 260 20.56 8.07 18.63
C SER A 260 20.74 8.89 17.35
N ALA A 261 20.20 8.42 16.23
CA ALA A 261 20.13 9.13 14.96
C ALA A 261 18.98 8.63 14.08
N THR A 262 18.47 9.49 13.20
CA THR A 262 17.52 9.14 12.15
C THR A 262 17.85 9.85 10.85
N THR A 263 17.50 9.24 9.71
CA THR A 263 17.52 9.90 8.39
C THR A 263 16.16 9.70 7.70
N GLY A 264 15.89 10.44 6.62
CA GLY A 264 14.62 10.40 5.91
C GLY A 264 13.47 11.11 6.66
N SER A 265 13.83 11.95 7.64
CA SER A 265 12.91 12.82 8.39
C SER A 265 11.64 12.08 8.94
N PRO A 266 11.80 10.97 9.68
CA PRO A 266 10.63 10.31 10.27
C PRO A 266 9.92 11.24 11.26
N THR A 267 8.59 11.20 11.25
CA THR A 267 7.80 11.84 12.29
C THR A 267 7.86 11.02 13.57
N ARG A 268 8.31 11.63 14.67
CA ARG A 268 8.30 11.01 16.01
C ARG A 268 7.09 11.48 16.81
N THR A 269 6.29 10.54 17.30
CA THR A 269 5.11 10.82 18.15
C THR A 269 5.19 10.00 19.43
N VAL A 270 4.84 10.61 20.57
CA VAL A 270 4.67 9.91 21.85
C VAL A 270 3.18 9.92 22.20
N SER A 271 2.56 8.76 22.27
CA SER A 271 1.14 8.63 22.53
C SER A 271 0.84 7.29 23.22
N GLY A 272 -0.10 7.28 24.16
CA GLY A 272 -0.57 6.06 24.82
C GLY A 272 0.54 5.23 25.49
N GLY A 273 1.57 5.88 26.08
CA GLY A 273 2.69 5.18 26.70
C GLY A 273 3.68 4.54 25.74
N ASN A 274 3.64 4.90 24.44
CA ASN A 274 4.54 4.40 23.40
C ASN A 274 5.15 5.56 22.61
N THR A 275 6.32 5.31 22.02
CA THR A 275 6.94 6.18 21.01
C THR A 275 6.80 5.53 19.64
N TYR A 276 6.36 6.31 18.67
CA TYR A 276 6.24 5.91 17.27
C TYR A 276 7.23 6.70 16.42
N TYR A 277 7.91 6.01 15.50
CA TYR A 277 8.64 6.61 14.39
C TYR A 277 7.97 6.22 13.09
N VAL A 278 7.58 7.20 12.29
CA VAL A 278 6.83 7.02 11.03
C VAL A 278 7.66 7.52 9.86
N TRP A 279 7.96 6.63 8.91
CA TRP A 279 8.61 6.95 7.64
C TRP A 279 7.58 6.92 6.52
N THR A 280 7.44 8.05 5.82
CA THR A 280 6.69 8.20 4.56
C THR A 280 7.62 8.30 3.35
N GLY A 281 8.91 8.28 3.57
CA GLY A 281 10.02 8.19 2.61
C GLY A 281 11.15 7.34 3.20
N SER A 282 12.05 6.85 2.38
CA SER A 282 13.15 5.99 2.82
C SER A 282 14.14 6.73 3.74
N GLY A 283 14.75 6.01 4.67
CA GLY A 283 15.68 6.58 5.64
C GLY A 283 16.36 5.51 6.50
N SER A 284 16.65 5.86 7.74
CA SER A 284 17.25 4.94 8.73
C SER A 284 16.93 5.34 10.16
N ILE A 285 17.19 4.43 11.10
CA ILE A 285 17.19 4.67 12.54
C ILE A 285 18.39 3.97 13.16
N THR A 286 19.05 4.65 14.10
CA THR A 286 20.09 4.10 14.97
C THR A 286 19.61 4.10 16.40
N THR A 287 19.63 2.93 17.05
CA THR A 287 19.19 2.75 18.44
C THR A 287 20.32 3.00 19.42
#